data_e99083618fc84f7211c2df3227a27ba1
#
_entry.id   e99083618fc84f7211c2df3227a27ba1
#
_cell.length_a   1.000
_cell.length_b   1.000
_cell.length_c   1.000
_cell.angle_alpha   90.00
_cell.angle_beta   90.00
_cell.angle_gamma   90.00
#
_symmetry.space_group_name_H-M   'P 1'
#
loop_
_entity.id
_entity.type
_entity.pdbx_description
1 polymer ?
#
loop_
_entity_poly.entity_id
_entity_poly.type
_entity_poly.pdbx_seq_one_letter_code
_entity_poly.pdbx_strand_id
1 'polypeptide(L)'
;MQFTVYSLEFTKVSNSVFFANLSVIIVPLIQAVLHKRSPGKYWFISAAPIVLGLYFLGGGTSFQLNFGDALCLVSSLLLSVQILVISRFVTDDDPMVISIFQVLTASAIGFAGWGFSGFSGFTLNAHSLMILFLTGVLGTAAAYTCQIHAQKYAGPTDISMIGSLYPLFGAVGAVLFPDINGIREPITISLVLGTVLVVAGLLFYAWKGEAKKQ
;
A
#
# COMPACT_ATOMS: atom_id res chain seq x y z
N MET A 1 -5.94 5.81 -2.64
CA MET A 1 -6.74 5.32 -1.49
C MET A 1 -8.25 5.33 -1.74
N GLN A 2 -8.86 6.43 -2.15
CA GLN A 2 -10.32 6.47 -2.41
C GLN A 2 -10.79 5.40 -3.42
N PHE A 3 -10.06 5.21 -4.52
CA PHE A 3 -10.39 4.16 -5.50
C PHE A 3 -10.33 2.75 -4.91
N THR A 4 -9.41 2.48 -3.98
CA THR A 4 -9.32 1.17 -3.31
C THR A 4 -10.51 0.95 -2.38
N VAL A 5 -10.93 1.97 -1.63
CA VAL A 5 -12.12 1.87 -0.76
C VAL A 5 -13.37 1.69 -1.61
N TYR A 6 -13.54 2.49 -2.66
CA TYR A 6 -14.70 2.38 -3.56
C TYR A 6 -14.73 1.05 -4.33
N SER A 7 -13.58 0.47 -4.63
CA SER A 7 -13.50 -0.83 -5.31
C SER A 7 -14.10 -1.97 -4.49
N LEU A 8 -14.12 -1.86 -3.15
CA LEU A 8 -14.66 -2.88 -2.26
C LEU A 8 -16.17 -3.10 -2.42
N GLU A 9 -16.89 -2.16 -3.05
CA GLU A 9 -18.30 -2.35 -3.42
C GLU A 9 -18.45 -3.35 -4.58
N PHE A 10 -17.42 -3.56 -5.39
CA PHE A 10 -17.45 -4.32 -6.63
C PHE A 10 -16.53 -5.54 -6.65
N THR A 11 -15.57 -5.61 -5.72
CA THR A 11 -14.62 -6.73 -5.65
C THR A 11 -14.44 -7.24 -4.22
N LYS A 12 -13.94 -8.47 -4.11
CA LYS A 12 -13.60 -9.07 -2.82
C LYS A 12 -12.39 -8.37 -2.20
N VAL A 13 -12.38 -8.25 -0.87
CA VAL A 13 -11.24 -7.67 -0.12
C VAL A 13 -9.92 -8.33 -0.52
N SER A 14 -9.92 -9.65 -0.71
CA SER A 14 -8.77 -10.43 -1.14
C SER A 14 -8.16 -9.95 -2.45
N ASN A 15 -8.99 -9.74 -3.49
CA ASN A 15 -8.55 -9.22 -4.78
C ASN A 15 -8.02 -7.78 -4.64
N SER A 16 -8.74 -6.95 -3.87
CA SER A 16 -8.34 -5.56 -3.61
C SER A 16 -6.95 -5.49 -2.97
N VAL A 17 -6.65 -6.33 -1.98
CA VAL A 17 -5.33 -6.41 -1.35
C VAL A 17 -4.25 -6.76 -2.36
N PHE A 18 -4.48 -7.76 -3.23
CA PHE A 18 -3.51 -8.15 -4.25
C PHE A 18 -3.26 -7.02 -5.26
N PHE A 19 -4.31 -6.53 -5.92
CA PHE A 19 -4.18 -5.53 -6.99
C PHE A 19 -3.67 -4.17 -6.49
N ALA A 20 -4.10 -3.72 -5.31
CA ALA A 20 -3.64 -2.45 -4.73
C ALA A 20 -2.13 -2.46 -4.40
N ASN A 21 -1.55 -3.64 -4.11
CA ASN A 21 -0.14 -3.77 -3.77
C ASN A 21 0.77 -4.08 -4.98
N LEU A 22 0.25 -4.08 -6.21
CA LEU A 22 1.07 -4.24 -7.41
C LEU A 22 2.05 -3.09 -7.65
N SER A 23 2.00 -2.01 -6.87
CA SER A 23 3.01 -0.96 -6.85
C SER A 23 4.44 -1.49 -6.68
N VAL A 24 4.61 -2.63 -6.00
CA VAL A 24 5.91 -3.33 -5.87
C VAL A 24 6.53 -3.71 -7.22
N ILE A 25 5.70 -3.95 -8.24
CA ILE A 25 6.12 -4.22 -9.62
C ILE A 25 6.11 -2.93 -10.45
N ILE A 26 5.05 -2.14 -10.33
CA ILE A 26 4.80 -0.98 -11.19
C ILE A 26 5.88 0.10 -10.97
N VAL A 27 6.28 0.38 -9.72
CA VAL A 27 7.30 1.39 -9.41
C VAL A 27 8.63 1.10 -10.10
N PRO A 28 9.25 -0.09 -9.94
CA PRO A 28 10.53 -0.38 -10.61
C PRO A 28 10.40 -0.46 -12.13
N LEU A 29 9.24 -0.88 -12.66
CA LEU A 29 9.02 -0.90 -14.12
C LEU A 29 8.95 0.52 -14.69
N ILE A 30 8.22 1.44 -14.04
CA ILE A 30 8.20 2.86 -14.46
C ILE A 30 9.61 3.44 -14.37
N GLN A 31 10.35 3.17 -13.29
CA GLN A 31 11.75 3.62 -13.17
C GLN A 31 12.63 3.07 -14.29
N ALA A 32 12.47 1.79 -14.65
CA ALA A 32 13.22 1.17 -15.72
C ALA A 32 12.99 1.88 -17.07
N VAL A 33 11.74 2.24 -17.35
CA VAL A 33 11.36 2.99 -18.56
C VAL A 33 11.92 4.41 -18.52
N LEU A 34 11.75 5.13 -17.41
CA LEU A 34 12.20 6.52 -17.26
C LEU A 34 13.72 6.67 -17.34
N HIS A 35 14.46 5.77 -16.72
CA HIS A 35 15.92 5.83 -16.67
C HIS A 35 16.60 4.97 -17.75
N LYS A 36 15.82 4.29 -18.61
CA LYS A 36 16.32 3.35 -19.64
C LYS A 36 17.28 2.31 -19.07
N ARG A 37 17.07 1.86 -17.85
CA ARG A 37 17.88 0.87 -17.13
C ARG A 37 16.98 -0.21 -16.56
N SER A 38 17.31 -1.47 -16.85
CA SER A 38 16.57 -2.60 -16.28
C SER A 38 16.68 -2.63 -14.76
N PRO A 39 15.62 -2.98 -14.04
CA PRO A 39 15.72 -3.35 -12.63
C PRO A 39 16.75 -4.47 -12.50
N GLY A 40 17.61 -4.41 -11.49
CA GLY A 40 18.68 -5.40 -11.33
C GLY A 40 18.10 -6.82 -11.18
N LYS A 41 18.89 -7.85 -11.56
CA LYS A 41 18.46 -9.27 -11.47
C LYS A 41 17.93 -9.67 -10.07
N TYR A 42 18.47 -9.08 -9.03
CA TYR A 42 18.05 -9.35 -7.65
C TYR A 42 16.65 -8.85 -7.35
N TRP A 43 16.21 -7.75 -7.99
CA TRP A 43 14.83 -7.29 -7.90
C TRP A 43 13.86 -8.33 -8.48
N PHE A 44 14.13 -8.88 -9.67
CA PHE A 44 13.26 -9.92 -10.27
C PHE A 44 13.14 -11.16 -9.38
N ILE A 45 14.28 -11.62 -8.82
CA ILE A 45 14.30 -12.78 -7.92
C ILE A 45 13.51 -12.52 -6.64
N SER A 46 13.54 -11.30 -6.11
CA SER A 46 12.80 -10.91 -4.91
C SER A 46 11.32 -10.63 -5.20
N ALA A 47 11.00 -10.01 -6.33
CA ALA A 47 9.64 -9.65 -6.70
C ALA A 47 8.75 -10.89 -6.91
N ALA A 48 9.30 -11.97 -7.47
CA ALA A 48 8.54 -13.19 -7.72
C ALA A 48 7.91 -13.79 -6.43
N PRO A 49 8.66 -14.08 -5.35
CA PRO A 49 8.07 -14.60 -4.12
C PRO A 49 7.16 -13.55 -3.44
N ILE A 50 7.46 -12.23 -3.54
CA ILE A 50 6.58 -11.19 -2.99
C ILE A 50 5.21 -11.23 -3.68
N VAL A 51 5.17 -11.27 -5.01
CA VAL A 51 3.91 -11.31 -5.77
C VAL A 51 3.13 -12.59 -5.49
N LEU A 52 3.80 -13.73 -5.43
CA LEU A 52 3.17 -14.99 -5.03
C LEU A 52 2.63 -14.92 -3.60
N GLY A 53 3.39 -14.32 -2.69
CA GLY A 53 2.96 -14.11 -1.33
C GLY A 53 1.74 -13.20 -1.21
N LEU A 54 1.70 -12.09 -1.95
CA LEU A 54 0.52 -11.21 -2.05
C LEU A 54 -0.69 -11.94 -2.61
N TYR A 55 -0.50 -12.81 -3.61
CA TYR A 55 -1.57 -13.66 -4.13
C TYR A 55 -2.16 -14.60 -3.06
N PHE A 56 -1.31 -15.25 -2.26
CA PHE A 56 -1.76 -16.09 -1.15
C PHE A 56 -2.40 -15.28 -0.02
N LEU A 57 -1.87 -14.13 0.34
CA LEU A 57 -2.48 -13.20 1.32
C LEU A 57 -3.84 -12.69 0.84
N GLY A 58 -4.00 -12.50 -0.47
CA GLY A 58 -5.27 -12.21 -1.10
C GLY A 58 -6.25 -13.40 -1.17
N GLY A 59 -5.92 -14.55 -0.56
CA GLY A 59 -6.81 -15.71 -0.50
C GLY A 59 -6.74 -16.65 -1.70
N GLY A 60 -5.81 -16.46 -2.65
CA GLY A 60 -5.60 -17.37 -3.78
C GLY A 60 -6.83 -17.55 -4.69
N THR A 61 -7.66 -16.53 -4.84
CA THR A 61 -8.98 -16.62 -5.45
C THR A 61 -8.95 -16.72 -6.98
N SER A 62 -10.03 -17.25 -7.54
CA SER A 62 -10.29 -17.28 -8.97
C SER A 62 -10.24 -15.86 -9.57
N PHE A 63 -9.34 -15.64 -10.50
CA PHE A 63 -9.21 -14.39 -11.26
C PHE A 63 -10.43 -14.19 -12.17
N GLN A 64 -11.50 -13.62 -11.63
CA GLN A 64 -12.54 -13.01 -12.44
C GLN A 64 -12.33 -11.51 -12.35
N LEU A 65 -11.66 -10.94 -13.36
CA LEU A 65 -11.45 -9.50 -13.44
C LEU A 65 -12.81 -8.80 -13.50
N ASN A 66 -13.07 -7.99 -12.50
CA ASN A 66 -14.26 -7.16 -12.42
C ASN A 66 -13.91 -5.67 -12.39
N PHE A 67 -14.92 -4.82 -12.42
CA PHE A 67 -14.73 -3.36 -12.40
C PHE A 67 -13.97 -2.89 -11.14
N GLY A 68 -14.20 -3.52 -9.98
CA GLY A 68 -13.48 -3.23 -8.75
C GLY A 68 -11.98 -3.54 -8.84
N ASP A 69 -11.60 -4.64 -9.50
CA ASP A 69 -10.20 -5.00 -9.72
C ASP A 69 -9.50 -3.97 -10.61
N ALA A 70 -10.19 -3.46 -11.64
CA ALA A 70 -9.67 -2.38 -12.49
C ALA A 70 -9.44 -1.08 -11.69
N LEU A 71 -10.35 -0.72 -10.77
CA LEU A 71 -10.17 0.42 -9.88
C LEU A 71 -8.97 0.24 -8.95
N CYS A 72 -8.73 -0.97 -8.44
CA CYS A 72 -7.54 -1.28 -7.64
C CYS A 72 -6.25 -1.14 -8.44
N LEU A 73 -6.23 -1.59 -9.69
CA LEU A 73 -5.08 -1.41 -10.59
C LEU A 73 -4.78 0.08 -10.85
N VAL A 74 -5.83 0.88 -11.10
CA VAL A 74 -5.67 2.35 -11.24
C VAL A 74 -5.14 2.95 -9.96
N SER A 75 -5.65 2.55 -8.79
CA SER A 75 -5.15 2.99 -7.49
C SER A 75 -3.66 2.66 -7.29
N SER A 76 -3.26 1.45 -7.64
CA SER A 76 -1.87 0.99 -7.56
C SER A 76 -0.94 1.77 -8.51
N LEU A 77 -1.42 2.09 -9.71
CA LEU A 77 -0.70 2.93 -10.66
C LEU A 77 -0.51 4.36 -10.12
N LEU A 78 -1.57 4.97 -9.59
CA LEU A 78 -1.51 6.30 -9.00
C LEU A 78 -0.59 6.34 -7.77
N LEU A 79 -0.62 5.31 -6.91
CA LEU A 79 0.31 5.18 -5.80
C LEU A 79 1.76 5.06 -6.28
N SER A 80 1.99 4.32 -7.36
CA SER A 80 3.32 4.18 -7.95
C SER A 80 3.86 5.51 -8.48
N VAL A 81 3.02 6.27 -9.17
CA VAL A 81 3.35 7.63 -9.64
C VAL A 81 3.62 8.55 -8.45
N GLN A 82 2.80 8.50 -7.41
CA GLN A 82 3.00 9.28 -6.18
C GLN A 82 4.36 8.99 -5.54
N ILE A 83 4.73 7.72 -5.36
CA ILE A 83 6.04 7.33 -4.80
C ILE A 83 7.18 7.91 -5.64
N LEU A 84 7.08 7.82 -6.96
CA LEU A 84 8.11 8.32 -7.88
C LEU A 84 8.24 9.86 -7.83
N VAL A 85 7.12 10.56 -7.84
CA VAL A 85 7.08 12.03 -7.76
C VAL A 85 7.66 12.51 -6.44
N ILE A 86 7.22 11.95 -5.31
CA ILE A 86 7.74 12.32 -3.98
C ILE A 86 9.24 12.05 -3.90
N SER A 87 9.70 10.88 -4.35
CA SER A 87 11.13 10.55 -4.34
C SER A 87 11.99 11.50 -5.17
N ARG A 88 11.40 12.18 -6.16
CA ARG A 88 12.09 13.21 -6.94
C ARG A 88 12.25 14.51 -6.16
N PHE A 89 11.18 14.95 -5.47
CA PHE A 89 11.17 16.23 -4.78
C PHE A 89 11.81 16.18 -3.37
N VAL A 90 11.64 15.04 -2.66
CA VAL A 90 12.14 14.90 -1.28
C VAL A 90 13.66 14.97 -1.16
N THR A 91 14.39 14.85 -2.27
CA THR A 91 15.87 14.99 -2.29
C THR A 91 16.28 16.42 -1.97
N ASP A 92 15.57 17.40 -2.52
CA ASP A 92 15.93 18.81 -2.47
C ASP A 92 15.11 19.59 -1.42
N ASP A 93 13.91 19.08 -1.08
CA ASP A 93 12.95 19.74 -0.20
C ASP A 93 12.89 19.09 1.20
N ASP A 94 12.26 19.79 2.14
CA ASP A 94 12.00 19.27 3.48
C ASP A 94 10.86 18.23 3.44
N PRO A 95 11.12 16.98 3.87
CA PRO A 95 10.10 15.93 3.93
C PRO A 95 8.84 16.34 4.70
N MET A 96 8.98 17.17 5.74
CA MET A 96 7.85 17.62 6.55
C MET A 96 6.92 18.52 5.76
N VAL A 97 7.47 19.43 4.97
CA VAL A 97 6.70 20.33 4.09
C VAL A 97 5.92 19.52 3.05
N ILE A 98 6.59 18.57 2.39
CA ILE A 98 5.93 17.67 1.41
C ILE A 98 4.81 16.89 2.06
N SER A 99 5.01 16.36 3.29
CA SER A 99 4.01 15.62 4.05
C SER A 99 2.77 16.47 4.34
N ILE A 100 2.97 17.71 4.79
CA ILE A 100 1.88 18.63 5.09
C ILE A 100 1.05 18.91 3.83
N PHE A 101 1.70 19.25 2.71
CA PHE A 101 1.00 19.49 1.45
C PHE A 101 0.25 18.25 0.96
N GLN A 102 0.84 17.06 1.08
CA GLN A 102 0.19 15.82 0.69
C GLN A 102 -1.07 15.56 1.53
N VAL A 103 -0.98 15.67 2.87
CA VAL A 103 -2.10 15.43 3.77
C VAL A 103 -3.19 16.47 3.56
N LEU A 104 -2.84 17.75 3.42
CA LEU A 104 -3.80 18.82 3.13
C LEU A 104 -4.54 18.60 1.80
N THR A 105 -3.81 18.25 0.73
CA THR A 105 -4.40 17.97 -0.58
C THR A 105 -5.34 16.76 -0.51
N ALA A 106 -4.91 15.68 0.14
CA ALA A 106 -5.74 14.49 0.33
C ALA A 106 -7.01 14.79 1.13
N SER A 107 -6.88 15.60 2.20
CA SER A 107 -8.01 16.02 3.03
C SER A 107 -8.99 16.92 2.26
N ALA A 108 -8.47 17.86 1.46
CA ALA A 108 -9.30 18.75 0.65
C ALA A 108 -10.10 17.95 -0.40
N ILE A 109 -9.46 17.01 -1.10
CA ILE A 109 -10.13 16.13 -2.07
C ILE A 109 -11.17 15.25 -1.38
N GLY A 110 -10.84 14.67 -0.22
CA GLY A 110 -11.77 13.84 0.56
C GLY A 110 -12.98 14.64 1.05
N PHE A 111 -12.76 15.83 1.56
CA PHE A 111 -13.83 16.73 2.01
C PHE A 111 -14.74 17.20 0.87
N ALA A 112 -14.14 17.54 -0.29
CA ALA A 112 -14.91 17.87 -1.49
C ALA A 112 -15.77 16.67 -1.95
N GLY A 113 -15.19 15.46 -1.99
CA GLY A 113 -15.93 14.24 -2.33
C GLY A 113 -17.11 13.98 -1.39
N TRP A 114 -16.92 14.16 -0.09
CA TRP A 114 -18.00 14.05 0.88
C TRP A 114 -19.06 15.16 0.72
N GLY A 115 -18.65 16.38 0.36
CA GLY A 115 -19.57 17.45 0.01
C GLY A 115 -20.48 17.10 -1.17
N PHE A 116 -19.96 16.48 -2.22
CA PHE A 116 -20.75 16.00 -3.37
C PHE A 116 -21.74 14.89 -2.99
N SER A 117 -21.49 14.11 -1.94
CA SER A 117 -22.46 13.14 -1.41
C SER A 117 -23.52 13.75 -0.46
N GLY A 118 -23.56 15.08 -0.36
CA GLY A 118 -24.50 15.81 0.50
C GLY A 118 -24.22 15.68 1.99
N PHE A 119 -22.95 15.45 2.39
CA PHE A 119 -22.51 15.24 3.78
C PHE A 119 -23.24 14.08 4.48
N SER A 120 -23.76 13.12 3.70
CA SER A 120 -24.49 11.97 4.21
C SER A 120 -23.56 10.90 4.80
N GLY A 121 -24.14 10.00 5.60
CA GLY A 121 -23.45 8.78 6.09
C GLY A 121 -22.57 8.98 7.31
N PHE A 122 -22.44 10.19 7.87
CA PHE A 122 -21.65 10.43 9.07
C PHE A 122 -22.51 10.82 10.28
N THR A 123 -22.38 10.08 11.35
CA THR A 123 -22.98 10.41 12.65
C THR A 123 -21.89 10.79 13.64
N LEU A 124 -22.01 11.99 14.22
CA LEU A 124 -21.07 12.47 15.25
C LEU A 124 -21.36 11.73 16.58
N ASN A 125 -20.58 10.69 16.84
CA ASN A 125 -20.53 10.01 18.12
C ASN A 125 -19.08 9.71 18.52
N ALA A 126 -18.84 9.36 19.78
CA ALA A 126 -17.49 9.10 20.29
C ALA A 126 -16.75 7.99 19.51
N HIS A 127 -17.46 6.97 19.06
CA HIS A 127 -16.91 5.88 18.28
C HIS A 127 -16.44 6.34 16.90
N SER A 128 -17.26 7.12 16.19
CA SER A 128 -16.89 7.67 14.88
C SER A 128 -15.71 8.64 14.98
N LEU A 129 -15.65 9.46 16.03
CA LEU A 129 -14.52 10.36 16.28
C LEU A 129 -13.22 9.57 16.58
N MET A 130 -13.32 8.51 17.37
CA MET A 130 -12.17 7.63 17.64
C MET A 130 -11.64 6.98 16.35
N ILE A 131 -12.52 6.46 15.50
CA ILE A 131 -12.13 5.88 14.21
C ILE A 131 -11.47 6.93 13.31
N LEU A 132 -12.06 8.14 13.21
CA LEU A 132 -11.47 9.24 12.44
C LEU A 132 -10.08 9.64 12.96
N PHE A 133 -9.90 9.70 14.28
CA PHE A 133 -8.61 10.00 14.88
C PHE A 133 -7.58 8.90 14.54
N LEU A 134 -7.92 7.65 14.75
CA LEU A 134 -7.01 6.52 14.48
C LEU A 134 -6.65 6.42 13.00
N THR A 135 -7.63 6.51 12.10
CA THR A 135 -7.38 6.38 10.65
C THR A 135 -6.79 7.65 10.04
N GLY A 136 -7.25 8.82 10.46
CA GLY A 136 -6.78 10.11 9.92
C GLY A 136 -5.40 10.49 10.45
N VAL A 137 -5.21 10.47 11.77
CA VAL A 137 -3.95 10.92 12.39
C VAL A 137 -2.88 9.83 12.31
N LEU A 138 -3.17 8.63 12.81
CA LEU A 138 -2.16 7.56 12.85
C LEU A 138 -2.04 6.83 11.50
N GLY A 139 -3.17 6.44 10.90
CA GLY A 139 -3.18 5.67 9.66
C GLY A 139 -2.85 6.49 8.42
N THR A 140 -3.07 7.81 8.44
CA THR A 140 -2.80 8.66 7.27
C THR A 140 -1.67 9.65 7.55
N ALA A 141 -1.86 10.61 8.45
CA ALA A 141 -0.87 11.68 8.63
C ALA A 141 0.48 11.16 9.11
N ALA A 142 0.53 10.38 10.19
CA ALA A 142 1.79 9.84 10.71
C ALA A 142 2.43 8.84 9.73
N ALA A 143 1.65 7.93 9.15
CA ALA A 143 2.16 6.91 8.24
C ALA A 143 2.78 7.54 6.99
N TYR A 144 2.10 8.49 6.33
CA TYR A 144 2.66 9.17 5.15
C TYR A 144 3.85 10.06 5.49
N THR A 145 3.85 10.72 6.66
CA THR A 145 5.00 11.50 7.10
C THR A 145 6.23 10.60 7.29
N CYS A 146 6.08 9.46 7.95
CA CYS A 146 7.16 8.47 8.09
C CYS A 146 7.62 7.94 6.73
N GLN A 147 6.69 7.63 5.83
CA GLN A 147 7.00 7.16 4.48
C GLN A 147 7.82 8.20 3.70
N ILE A 148 7.42 9.48 3.70
CA ILE A 148 8.13 10.53 2.99
C ILE A 148 9.52 10.78 3.58
N HIS A 149 9.66 10.74 4.92
CA HIS A 149 10.97 10.81 5.56
C HIS A 149 11.87 9.63 5.12
N ALA A 150 11.33 8.43 5.06
CA ALA A 150 12.06 7.26 4.58
C ALA A 150 12.49 7.41 3.10
N GLN A 151 11.65 8.04 2.27
CA GLN A 151 11.95 8.28 0.84
C GLN A 151 13.15 9.21 0.63
N LYS A 152 13.50 10.04 1.61
CA LYS A 152 14.71 10.87 1.54
C LYS A 152 16.00 10.03 1.54
N TYR A 153 15.97 8.86 2.17
CA TYR A 153 17.14 7.99 2.37
C TYR A 153 17.07 6.70 1.55
N ALA A 154 15.88 6.32 1.11
CA ALA A 154 15.61 5.09 0.37
C ALA A 154 15.06 5.39 -1.03
N GLY A 155 15.47 4.61 -2.02
CA GLY A 155 14.98 4.75 -3.38
C GLY A 155 13.48 4.35 -3.50
N PRO A 156 12.78 4.83 -4.54
CA PRO A 156 11.37 4.51 -4.73
C PRO A 156 11.10 3.00 -4.88
N THR A 157 12.04 2.23 -5.42
CA THR A 157 11.95 0.76 -5.45
C THR A 157 11.98 0.18 -4.04
N ASP A 158 12.87 0.66 -3.16
CA ASP A 158 12.98 0.20 -1.78
C ASP A 158 11.68 0.47 -1.02
N ILE A 159 11.10 1.66 -1.18
CA ILE A 159 9.82 2.04 -0.57
C ILE A 159 8.67 1.15 -1.06
N SER A 160 8.60 0.88 -2.36
CA SER A 160 7.54 0.01 -2.90
C SER A 160 7.68 -1.44 -2.42
N MET A 161 8.91 -1.94 -2.28
CA MET A 161 9.19 -3.26 -1.72
C MET A 161 8.76 -3.34 -0.25
N ILE A 162 9.14 -2.37 0.59
CA ILE A 162 8.72 -2.31 2.00
C ILE A 162 7.19 -2.18 2.11
N GLY A 163 6.56 -1.45 1.19
CA GLY A 163 5.11 -1.33 1.11
C GLY A 163 4.37 -2.66 0.95
N SER A 164 5.01 -3.70 0.40
CA SER A 164 4.42 -5.04 0.32
C SER A 164 4.18 -5.70 1.69
N LEU A 165 4.70 -5.13 2.78
CA LEU A 165 4.39 -5.55 4.17
C LEU A 165 3.03 -5.05 4.66
N TYR A 166 2.41 -4.03 4.04
CA TYR A 166 1.11 -3.52 4.51
C TYR A 166 0.03 -4.59 4.63
N PRO A 167 -0.18 -5.47 3.62
CA PRO A 167 -1.15 -6.55 3.74
C PRO A 167 -0.82 -7.55 4.86
N LEU A 168 0.47 -7.78 5.11
CA LEU A 168 0.92 -8.65 6.19
C LEU A 168 0.49 -8.10 7.56
N PHE A 169 0.77 -6.81 7.83
CA PHE A 169 0.35 -6.18 9.08
C PHE A 169 -1.17 -6.12 9.21
N GLY A 170 -1.89 -5.89 8.09
CA GLY A 170 -3.35 -5.96 8.06
C GLY A 170 -3.86 -7.34 8.44
N ALA A 171 -3.28 -8.40 7.87
CA ALA A 171 -3.65 -9.79 8.15
C ALA A 171 -3.35 -10.19 9.61
N VAL A 172 -2.17 -9.81 10.13
CA VAL A 172 -1.82 -10.01 11.55
C VAL A 172 -2.81 -9.27 12.46
N GLY A 173 -3.18 -8.04 12.11
CA GLY A 173 -4.18 -7.26 12.85
C GLY A 173 -5.54 -7.97 12.88
N ALA A 174 -6.00 -8.52 11.76
CA ALA A 174 -7.29 -9.22 11.66
C ALA A 174 -7.33 -10.53 12.48
N VAL A 175 -6.19 -11.19 12.63
CA VAL A 175 -6.07 -12.38 13.51
C VAL A 175 -6.06 -12.01 14.99
N LEU A 176 -5.37 -10.92 15.35
CA LEU A 176 -5.20 -10.51 16.74
C LEU A 176 -6.43 -9.79 17.31
N PHE A 177 -7.03 -8.92 16.51
CA PHE A 177 -8.16 -8.07 16.92
C PHE A 177 -9.45 -8.56 16.28
N PRO A 178 -10.53 -8.71 17.06
CA PRO A 178 -11.83 -9.06 16.50
C PRO A 178 -12.38 -7.89 15.66
N ASP A 179 -13.15 -8.22 14.63
CA ASP A 179 -13.93 -7.25 13.86
C ASP A 179 -15.07 -6.64 14.70
N ILE A 180 -15.87 -5.78 14.08
CA ILE A 180 -17.04 -5.15 14.71
C ILE A 180 -18.12 -6.14 15.16
N ASN A 181 -18.09 -7.39 14.65
CA ASN A 181 -18.98 -8.48 15.01
C ASN A 181 -18.36 -9.42 16.07
N GLY A 182 -17.16 -9.11 16.56
CA GLY A 182 -16.43 -9.94 17.50
C GLY A 182 -15.74 -11.16 16.88
N ILE A 183 -15.69 -11.25 15.55
CA ILE A 183 -15.10 -12.38 14.80
C ILE A 183 -13.63 -12.08 14.51
N ARG A 184 -12.76 -13.07 14.73
CA ARG A 184 -11.34 -13.02 14.35
C ARG A 184 -11.14 -13.82 13.08
N GLU A 185 -10.26 -13.35 12.20
CA GLU A 185 -9.89 -14.15 11.04
C GLU A 185 -9.10 -15.40 11.46
N PRO A 186 -9.44 -16.58 10.93
CA PRO A 186 -8.70 -17.79 11.23
C PRO A 186 -7.33 -17.78 10.57
N ILE A 187 -6.33 -18.35 11.25
CA ILE A 187 -5.01 -18.57 10.65
C ILE A 187 -5.15 -19.66 9.59
N THR A 188 -5.09 -19.27 8.33
CA THR A 188 -5.15 -20.18 7.19
C THR A 188 -3.75 -20.52 6.68
N ILE A 189 -3.61 -21.67 6.01
CA ILE A 189 -2.35 -22.05 5.35
C ILE A 189 -1.95 -21.00 4.32
N SER A 190 -2.92 -20.43 3.59
CA SER A 190 -2.73 -19.35 2.63
C SER A 190 -2.08 -18.10 3.26
N LEU A 191 -2.57 -17.71 4.45
CA LEU A 191 -2.05 -16.56 5.19
C LEU A 191 -0.59 -16.81 5.63
N VAL A 192 -0.29 -18.01 6.14
CA VAL A 192 1.07 -18.37 6.57
C VAL A 192 2.02 -18.43 5.38
N LEU A 193 1.65 -19.10 4.28
CA LEU A 193 2.46 -19.21 3.08
C LEU A 193 2.69 -17.82 2.45
N GLY A 194 1.64 -17.01 2.33
CA GLY A 194 1.73 -15.65 1.83
C GLY A 194 2.70 -14.79 2.64
N THR A 195 2.58 -14.84 3.97
CA THR A 195 3.47 -14.15 4.90
C THR A 195 4.93 -14.56 4.71
N VAL A 196 5.20 -15.87 4.72
CA VAL A 196 6.57 -16.40 4.58
C VAL A 196 7.17 -15.98 3.24
N LEU A 197 6.43 -16.04 2.14
CA LEU A 197 6.90 -15.66 0.81
C LEU A 197 7.21 -14.16 0.72
N VAL A 198 6.35 -13.28 1.24
CA VAL A 198 6.60 -11.82 1.24
C VAL A 198 7.85 -11.50 2.05
N VAL A 199 7.95 -12.04 3.28
CA VAL A 199 9.10 -11.78 4.15
C VAL A 199 10.39 -12.34 3.56
N ALA A 200 10.38 -13.55 3.02
CA ALA A 200 11.55 -14.15 2.39
C ALA A 200 12.03 -13.33 1.17
N GLY A 201 11.11 -12.87 0.33
CA GLY A 201 11.43 -12.01 -0.81
C GLY A 201 12.05 -10.67 -0.38
N LEU A 202 11.51 -10.03 0.66
CA LEU A 202 12.06 -8.80 1.20
C LEU A 202 13.43 -8.98 1.86
N LEU A 203 13.61 -10.02 2.67
CA LEU A 203 14.90 -10.32 3.28
C LEU A 203 15.98 -10.59 2.22
N PHE A 204 15.63 -11.33 1.17
CA PHE A 204 16.54 -11.57 0.05
C PHE A 204 16.90 -10.26 -0.67
N TYR A 205 15.92 -9.38 -0.90
CA TYR A 205 16.15 -8.07 -1.51
C TYR A 205 17.09 -7.21 -0.66
N ALA A 206 16.82 -7.10 0.65
CA ALA A 206 17.65 -6.33 1.59
C ALA A 206 19.09 -6.86 1.63
N TRP A 207 19.27 -8.16 1.78
CA TRP A 207 20.59 -8.79 1.83
C TRP A 207 21.43 -8.53 0.59
N LYS A 208 20.83 -8.66 -0.61
CA LYS A 208 21.55 -8.43 -1.87
C LYS A 208 21.67 -6.95 -2.25
N GLY A 209 20.78 -6.10 -1.74
CA GLY A 209 20.83 -4.65 -1.90
C GLY A 209 22.02 -4.03 -1.17
N GLU A 210 22.33 -4.50 0.04
CA GLU A 210 23.49 -4.06 0.81
C GLU A 210 24.81 -4.48 0.16
N ALA A 211 24.88 -5.70 -0.39
CA ALA A 211 26.08 -6.21 -1.08
C ALA A 211 26.46 -5.42 -2.34
N LYS A 212 25.61 -4.52 -2.84
CA LYS A 212 25.89 -3.68 -4.03
C LYS A 212 26.30 -2.25 -3.67
N LYS A 213 26.16 -1.86 -2.39
CA LYS A 213 26.59 -0.55 -1.90
C LYS A 213 28.03 -0.54 -1.34
N GLN A 214 28.63 -1.73 -1.15
CA GLN A 214 30.05 -1.94 -0.86
C GLN A 214 30.83 -2.20 -2.16
#